data_e3b27f825192663174df38fec093a498
#
_entry.id   e3b27f825192663174df38fec093a498
#
_cell.length_a   1.000
_cell.length_b   1.000
_cell.length_c   1.000
_cell.angle_alpha   90.00
_cell.angle_beta   90.00
_cell.angle_gamma   90.00
#
_symmetry.space_group_name_H-M   'P 1'
#
loop_
_entity.id
_entity.type
_entity.pdbx_description
1 polymer ?
#
loop_
_entity_poly.entity_id
_entity_poly.type
_entity_poly.pdbx_seq_one_letter_code
_entity_poly.pdbx_strand_id
1 'polypeptide(L)'
;KAEWPKGGEIDIMERLNHDHIAYQTTHSYYTHILGIKDNPPHGGINKINPEEYNIYSVDIYPDSLVFAVNHRHTYTYPRIDTDKEGQFPFYQPYYLLIDMQLGGSWVGAVDPKELPVEMWVDWVKYYEKR
;
A
#
# COMPACT_ATOMS: atom_id res chain seq x y z
N LYS A 1 -4.55 20.46 4.70
CA LYS A 1 -4.42 19.02 4.38
C LYS A 1 -5.29 18.74 3.16
N ALA A 2 -4.71 18.21 2.10
CA ALA A 2 -5.49 17.89 0.91
C ALA A 2 -6.42 16.70 1.19
N GLU A 3 -7.64 16.76 0.62
CA GLU A 3 -8.59 15.66 0.70
C GLU A 3 -8.14 14.48 -0.18
N TRP A 4 -8.59 13.28 0.17
CA TRP A 4 -8.37 12.10 -0.65
C TRP A 4 -9.08 12.22 -2.04
N PRO A 5 -8.44 11.82 -3.15
CA PRO A 5 -7.12 11.22 -3.26
C PRO A 5 -5.96 12.22 -3.48
N LYS A 6 -6.20 13.52 -3.47
CA LYS A 6 -5.16 14.55 -3.68
C LYS A 6 -4.07 14.52 -2.61
N GLY A 7 -4.43 14.14 -1.39
CA GLY A 7 -3.50 13.95 -0.29
C GLY A 7 -2.59 12.73 -0.44
N GLY A 8 -2.91 11.83 -1.35
CA GLY A 8 -2.21 10.56 -1.51
C GLY A 8 -2.54 9.52 -0.45
N GLU A 9 -2.23 8.26 -0.78
CA GLU A 9 -2.34 7.09 0.10
C GLU A 9 -1.22 6.12 -0.25
N ILE A 10 -0.63 5.52 0.76
CA ILE A 10 0.46 4.55 0.63
C ILE A 10 0.01 3.27 1.34
N ASP A 11 -0.38 2.27 0.55
CA ASP A 11 -0.78 0.96 1.06
C ASP A 11 0.45 0.07 1.15
N ILE A 12 1.00 -0.03 2.36
CA ILE A 12 2.20 -0.82 2.62
C ILE A 12 1.88 -2.32 2.54
N MET A 13 0.67 -2.70 2.89
CA MET A 13 0.18 -4.07 2.78
C MET A 13 -1.34 -4.11 2.74
N GLU A 14 -1.86 -4.80 1.73
CA GLU A 14 -3.24 -5.27 1.71
C GLU A 14 -3.26 -6.77 1.38
N ARG A 15 -4.04 -7.54 2.11
CA ARG A 15 -4.24 -8.97 1.87
C ARG A 15 -5.72 -9.29 1.87
N LEU A 16 -6.17 -10.07 0.91
CA LEU A 16 -7.56 -10.49 0.79
C LEU A 16 -7.71 -11.92 1.30
N ASN A 17 -8.63 -12.13 2.24
CA ASN A 17 -8.99 -13.46 2.75
C ASN A 17 -7.76 -14.35 3.05
N HIS A 18 -7.64 -15.44 2.31
CA HIS A 18 -6.60 -16.46 2.45
C HIS A 18 -5.50 -16.37 1.38
N ASP A 19 -5.35 -15.24 0.72
CA ASP A 19 -4.36 -15.04 -0.33
C ASP A 19 -2.94 -15.33 0.17
N HIS A 20 -2.12 -15.91 -0.71
CA HIS A 20 -0.69 -16.17 -0.49
C HIS A 20 0.19 -15.03 -1.03
N ILE A 21 -0.42 -13.92 -1.32
CA ILE A 21 0.22 -12.68 -1.79
C ILE A 21 -0.27 -11.49 -0.96
N ALA A 22 0.53 -10.44 -0.95
CA ALA A 22 0.13 -9.12 -0.52
C ALA A 22 0.20 -8.13 -1.68
N TYR A 23 -0.70 -7.15 -1.66
CA TYR A 23 -0.70 -6.00 -2.55
C TYR A 23 0.00 -4.85 -1.85
N GLN A 24 0.78 -4.09 -2.60
CA GLN A 24 1.36 -2.82 -2.18
C GLN A 24 1.02 -1.79 -3.25
N THR A 25 0.42 -0.67 -2.87
CA THR A 25 -0.21 0.24 -3.83
C THR A 25 -0.02 1.70 -3.42
N THR A 26 -0.03 2.59 -4.39
CA THR A 26 -0.12 4.03 -4.16
C THR A 26 -1.38 4.59 -4.81
N HIS A 27 -2.07 5.48 -4.09
CA HIS A 27 -3.18 6.22 -4.65
C HIS A 27 -2.90 7.72 -4.63
N SER A 28 -3.30 8.38 -5.70
CA SER A 28 -3.17 9.81 -5.89
C SER A 28 -4.25 10.34 -6.82
N TYR A 29 -4.34 11.64 -7.00
CA TYR A 29 -5.22 12.22 -8.01
C TYR A 29 -4.91 11.69 -9.41
N TYR A 30 -3.62 11.58 -9.74
CA TYR A 30 -3.12 11.06 -11.00
C TYR A 30 -3.57 9.62 -11.29
N THR A 31 -3.46 8.73 -10.30
CA THR A 31 -3.81 7.33 -10.48
C THR A 31 -5.31 7.07 -10.35
N HIS A 32 -6.00 7.76 -9.43
CA HIS A 32 -7.40 7.47 -9.11
C HIS A 32 -8.38 8.28 -9.96
N ILE A 33 -8.14 9.58 -10.11
CA ILE A 33 -9.06 10.46 -10.86
C ILE A 33 -8.69 10.52 -12.35
N LEU A 34 -7.41 10.70 -12.66
CA LEU A 34 -6.97 10.72 -14.06
C LEU A 34 -6.85 9.30 -14.66
N GLY A 35 -6.87 8.25 -13.84
CA GLY A 35 -6.83 6.87 -14.27
C GLY A 35 -5.50 6.40 -14.86
N ILE A 36 -4.40 7.14 -14.63
CA ILE A 36 -3.07 6.81 -15.16
C ILE A 36 -2.37 5.88 -14.17
N LYS A 37 -2.49 4.57 -14.40
CA LYS A 37 -2.06 3.53 -13.46
C LYS A 37 -0.78 2.80 -13.84
N ASP A 38 -0.37 2.91 -15.09
CA ASP A 38 0.73 2.11 -15.65
C ASP A 38 1.94 2.95 -16.09
N ASN A 39 1.89 4.26 -15.89
CA ASN A 39 2.97 5.17 -16.24
C ASN A 39 3.22 6.25 -15.15
N PRO A 40 3.98 5.93 -14.10
CA PRO A 40 4.56 4.62 -13.75
C PRO A 40 3.52 3.66 -13.16
N PRO A 41 3.81 2.35 -13.09
CA PRO A 41 2.96 1.40 -12.36
C PRO A 41 2.77 1.82 -10.91
N HIS A 42 1.51 1.84 -10.45
CA HIS A 42 1.17 2.38 -9.12
C HIS A 42 1.03 1.31 -8.04
N GLY A 43 1.32 0.05 -8.34
CA GLY A 43 1.22 -1.04 -7.40
C GLY A 43 1.92 -2.31 -7.88
N GLY A 44 2.11 -3.20 -6.96
CA GLY A 44 2.68 -4.51 -7.20
C GLY A 44 2.20 -5.54 -6.19
N ILE A 45 2.49 -6.79 -6.47
CA ILE A 45 2.20 -7.92 -5.58
C ILE A 45 3.49 -8.64 -5.23
N ASN A 46 3.51 -9.27 -4.07
CA ASN A 46 4.62 -10.10 -3.64
C ASN A 46 4.09 -11.31 -2.84
N LYS A 47 4.85 -12.40 -2.85
CA LYS A 47 4.51 -13.59 -2.07
C LYS A 47 4.68 -13.32 -0.58
N ILE A 48 3.81 -13.94 0.20
CA ILE A 48 3.88 -13.98 1.67
C ILE A 48 3.92 -15.42 2.16
N ASN A 49 4.32 -15.58 3.42
CA ASN A 49 4.13 -16.84 4.16
C ASN A 49 2.85 -16.69 4.97
N PRO A 50 1.71 -17.28 4.53
CA PRO A 50 0.41 -17.01 5.16
C PRO A 50 0.29 -17.53 6.61
N GLU A 51 1.14 -18.47 6.99
CA GLU A 51 1.16 -19.09 8.34
C GLU A 51 2.20 -18.45 9.29
N GLU A 52 2.91 -17.41 8.83
CA GLU A 52 4.01 -16.80 9.57
C GLU A 52 3.90 -15.28 9.58
N TYR A 53 4.66 -14.64 10.45
CA TYR A 53 4.86 -13.19 10.37
C TYR A 53 5.63 -12.84 9.10
N ASN A 54 5.21 -11.77 8.45
CA ASN A 54 5.86 -11.21 7.29
C ASN A 54 6.25 -9.75 7.57
N ILE A 55 7.33 -9.30 6.97
CA ILE A 55 7.78 -7.90 7.06
C ILE A 55 7.32 -7.17 5.80
N TYR A 56 6.50 -6.15 6.00
CA TYR A 56 6.05 -5.26 4.93
C TYR A 56 6.73 -3.90 5.11
N SER A 57 7.29 -3.36 4.07
CA SER A 57 8.04 -2.12 4.17
C SER A 57 7.84 -1.19 2.99
N VAL A 58 7.99 0.10 3.27
CA VAL A 58 8.14 1.15 2.28
C VAL A 58 9.27 2.09 2.71
N ASP A 59 10.19 2.36 1.79
CA ASP A 59 11.18 3.42 1.93
C ASP A 59 10.67 4.66 1.21
N ILE A 60 10.57 5.77 1.94
CA ILE A 60 10.03 7.03 1.43
C ILE A 60 11.18 7.98 1.16
N TYR A 61 11.41 8.28 -0.11
CA TYR A 61 12.38 9.25 -0.60
C TYR A 61 11.69 10.50 -1.13
N PRO A 62 12.39 11.63 -1.29
CA PRO A 62 11.80 12.84 -1.87
C PRO A 62 11.25 12.65 -3.29
N ASP A 63 11.74 11.66 -4.02
CA ASP A 63 11.45 11.40 -5.43
C ASP A 63 10.96 9.99 -5.74
N SER A 64 10.80 9.15 -4.72
CA SER A 64 10.34 7.77 -4.94
C SER A 64 9.83 7.10 -3.67
N LEU A 65 8.99 6.09 -3.86
CA LEU A 65 8.60 5.12 -2.85
C LEU A 65 9.10 3.74 -3.28
N VAL A 66 9.77 3.02 -2.38
CA VAL A 66 10.32 1.69 -2.66
C VAL A 66 9.65 0.68 -1.73
N PHE A 67 8.94 -0.26 -2.30
CA PHE A 67 8.17 -1.27 -1.56
C PHE A 67 8.85 -2.62 -1.55
N ALA A 68 8.76 -3.32 -0.42
CA ALA A 68 9.25 -4.68 -0.28
C ALA A 68 8.39 -5.52 0.66
N VAL A 69 8.45 -6.84 0.48
CA VAL A 69 7.92 -7.86 1.39
C VAL A 69 9.05 -8.82 1.74
N ASN A 70 9.29 -9.03 3.03
CA ASN A 70 10.38 -9.87 3.54
C ASN A 70 11.73 -9.53 2.88
N HIS A 71 12.03 -8.22 2.77
CA HIS A 71 13.22 -7.65 2.11
C HIS A 71 13.35 -7.95 0.61
N ARG A 72 12.31 -8.48 -0.03
CA ARG A 72 12.27 -8.66 -1.49
C ARG A 72 11.53 -7.48 -2.11
N HIS A 73 12.20 -6.79 -3.02
CA HIS A 73 11.62 -5.66 -3.75
C HIS A 73 10.33 -6.06 -4.47
N THR A 74 9.28 -5.27 -4.29
CA THR A 74 8.00 -5.42 -4.98
C THR A 74 7.95 -4.49 -6.19
N TYR A 75 8.02 -3.19 -5.95
CA TYR A 75 8.10 -2.16 -6.99
C TYR A 75 8.60 -0.84 -6.41
N THR A 76 8.96 0.05 -7.31
CA THR A 76 9.30 1.44 -7.00
C THR A 76 8.34 2.37 -7.72
N TYR A 77 7.76 3.31 -6.98
CA TYR A 77 6.93 4.37 -7.55
C TYR A 77 7.75 5.66 -7.61
N PRO A 78 8.26 6.07 -8.78
CA PRO A 78 9.06 7.27 -8.91
C PRO A 78 8.19 8.51 -9.12
N ARG A 79 8.70 9.65 -8.71
CA ARG A 79 8.28 10.94 -9.27
C ARG A 79 8.73 11.00 -10.72
N ILE A 80 7.86 11.35 -11.62
CA ILE A 80 8.17 11.52 -13.04
C ILE A 80 7.95 12.98 -13.47
N ASP A 81 8.61 13.36 -14.52
CA ASP A 81 8.35 14.64 -15.19
C ASP A 81 7.05 14.49 -16.01
N THR A 82 6.03 15.25 -15.64
CA THR A 82 4.72 15.22 -16.29
C THR A 82 3.96 16.50 -16.02
N ASP A 83 3.14 16.92 -16.99
CA ASP A 83 2.20 18.03 -16.85
C ASP A 83 0.88 17.64 -16.16
N LYS A 84 0.72 16.36 -15.82
CA LYS A 84 -0.49 15.83 -15.16
C LYS A 84 -0.47 16.06 -13.67
N GLU A 85 -1.60 16.50 -13.13
CA GLU A 85 -1.75 16.86 -11.71
C GLU A 85 -1.60 15.64 -10.78
N GLY A 86 -0.90 15.86 -9.67
CA GLY A 86 -0.96 14.97 -8.50
C GLY A 86 -0.27 13.62 -8.66
N GLN A 87 0.76 13.54 -9.51
CA GLN A 87 1.47 12.29 -9.74
C GLN A 87 2.24 11.82 -8.50
N PHE A 88 2.85 12.74 -7.75
CA PHE A 88 3.65 12.39 -6.57
C PHE A 88 3.33 13.29 -5.37
N PRO A 89 2.23 13.06 -4.63
CA PRO A 89 1.85 13.87 -3.48
C PRO A 89 2.57 13.46 -2.17
N PHE A 90 3.53 12.55 -2.21
CA PHE A 90 4.11 11.84 -1.06
C PHE A 90 5.22 12.63 -0.33
N TYR A 91 5.16 13.94 -0.31
CA TYR A 91 6.08 14.85 0.36
C TYR A 91 5.51 15.46 1.64
N GLN A 92 4.30 15.08 2.02
CA GLN A 92 3.61 15.58 3.20
C GLN A 92 3.58 14.54 4.32
N PRO A 93 3.34 14.94 5.58
CA PRO A 93 3.23 14.00 6.69
C PRO A 93 2.05 13.05 6.52
N TYR A 94 2.28 11.77 6.79
CA TYR A 94 1.29 10.72 6.86
C TYR A 94 1.20 10.17 8.27
N TYR A 95 0.06 9.59 8.61
CA TYR A 95 -0.11 8.76 9.79
C TYR A 95 -0.32 7.31 9.37
N LEU A 96 0.11 6.39 10.21
CA LEU A 96 -0.06 4.96 9.95
C LEU A 96 -1.44 4.51 10.42
N LEU A 97 -2.11 3.73 9.58
CA LEU A 97 -3.31 2.96 9.91
C LEU A 97 -2.98 1.48 9.85
N ILE A 98 -3.50 0.72 10.82
CA ILE A 98 -3.48 -0.74 10.83
C ILE A 98 -4.89 -1.17 11.14
N ASP A 99 -5.56 -1.78 10.19
CA ASP A 99 -6.96 -2.18 10.32
C ASP A 99 -7.28 -3.48 9.57
N MET A 100 -8.40 -4.07 9.92
CA MET A 100 -9.05 -5.14 9.18
C MET A 100 -10.46 -4.70 8.82
N GLN A 101 -10.87 -5.04 7.62
CA GLN A 101 -12.21 -4.72 7.11
C GLN A 101 -12.91 -6.00 6.65
N LEU A 102 -14.22 -6.06 6.83
CA LEU A 102 -15.04 -7.19 6.44
C LEU A 102 -15.88 -6.85 5.22
N GLY A 103 -15.81 -7.72 4.23
CA GLY A 103 -16.61 -7.60 3.01
C GLY A 103 -16.20 -6.44 2.10
N GLY A 104 -16.82 -6.38 0.94
CA GLY A 104 -16.60 -5.34 -0.05
C GLY A 104 -16.55 -5.88 -1.46
N SER A 105 -16.56 -4.97 -2.44
CA SER A 105 -16.58 -5.35 -3.86
C SER A 105 -15.33 -6.09 -4.32
N TRP A 106 -14.20 -5.81 -3.68
CA TRP A 106 -12.92 -6.43 -4.02
C TRP A 106 -12.71 -7.77 -3.34
N VAL A 107 -12.99 -7.86 -2.03
CA VAL A 107 -12.75 -9.07 -1.24
C VAL A 107 -13.95 -10.04 -1.28
N GLY A 108 -15.13 -9.57 -1.62
CA GLY A 108 -16.35 -10.37 -1.66
C GLY A 108 -17.16 -10.32 -0.36
N ALA A 109 -18.15 -11.19 -0.27
CA ALA A 109 -19.03 -11.28 0.88
C ALA A 109 -18.33 -11.95 2.06
N VAL A 110 -18.72 -11.55 3.27
CA VAL A 110 -18.26 -12.18 4.52
C VAL A 110 -18.93 -13.53 4.68
N ASP A 111 -18.17 -14.58 4.98
CA ASP A 111 -18.69 -15.84 5.49
C ASP A 111 -18.74 -15.77 7.02
N PRO A 112 -19.93 -15.73 7.65
CA PRO A 112 -20.06 -15.68 9.10
C PRO A 112 -19.43 -16.87 9.83
N LYS A 113 -19.24 -17.99 9.13
CA LYS A 113 -18.63 -19.20 9.73
C LYS A 113 -17.13 -19.07 9.96
N GLU A 114 -16.49 -18.11 9.27
CA GLU A 114 -15.06 -17.83 9.44
C GLU A 114 -14.77 -16.80 10.55
N LEU A 115 -15.81 -16.30 11.21
CA LEU A 115 -15.66 -15.34 12.30
C LEU A 115 -15.66 -16.02 13.68
N PRO A 116 -14.92 -15.50 14.68
CA PRO A 116 -14.05 -14.31 14.59
C PRO A 116 -12.75 -14.58 13.83
N VAL A 117 -12.19 -13.53 13.24
CA VAL A 117 -10.88 -13.55 12.60
C VAL A 117 -9.97 -12.52 13.27
N GLU A 118 -8.68 -12.82 13.35
CA GLU A 118 -7.68 -11.98 14.01
C GLU A 118 -6.52 -11.65 13.07
N MET A 119 -5.97 -10.46 13.25
CA MET A 119 -4.72 -10.05 12.66
C MET A 119 -3.72 -9.77 13.78
N TRP A 120 -2.54 -10.35 13.65
CA TRP A 120 -1.49 -10.22 14.66
C TRP A 120 -0.37 -9.33 14.15
N VAL A 121 0.00 -8.32 14.94
CA VAL A 121 1.09 -7.41 14.66
C VAL A 121 2.13 -7.55 15.76
N ASP A 122 3.33 -7.99 15.38
CA ASP A 122 4.43 -8.15 16.34
C ASP A 122 5.09 -6.80 16.64
N TRP A 123 5.42 -6.04 15.59
CA TRP A 123 6.04 -4.73 15.76
C TRP A 123 5.78 -3.80 14.58
N VAL A 124 5.94 -2.51 14.86
CA VAL A 124 6.05 -1.44 13.87
C VAL A 124 7.34 -0.69 14.15
N LYS A 125 8.14 -0.47 13.12
CA LYS A 125 9.42 0.27 13.22
C LYS A 125 9.44 1.40 12.22
N TYR A 126 9.90 2.54 12.66
CA TYR A 126 10.16 3.71 11.85
C TYR A 126 11.66 4.05 11.92
N TYR A 127 12.25 4.30 10.77
CA TYR A 127 13.66 4.68 10.64
C TYR A 127 13.76 6.00 9.91
N GLU A 128 14.56 6.91 10.44
CA GLU A 128 14.95 8.13 9.75
C GLU A 128 16.29 7.94 9.05
N LYS A 129 16.39 8.45 7.82
CA LYS A 129 17.67 8.52 7.12
C LYS A 129 18.50 9.62 7.78
N ARG A 130 19.68 9.24 8.22
CA ARG A 130 20.69 10.17 8.75
C ARG A 130 21.49 10.82 7.64
#